data_ee2af96e0a0ee714f58a34349bd1f547
#
_entry.id   ee2af96e0a0ee714f58a34349bd1f547
#
_cell.length_a   1.000
_cell.length_b   1.000
_cell.length_c   1.000
_cell.angle_alpha   90.00
_cell.angle_beta   90.00
_cell.angle_gamma   90.00
#
_symmetry.space_group_name_H-M   'P 1'
#
loop_
_entity.id
_entity.type
_entity.pdbx_description
1 polymer ?
#
loop_
_entity_poly.entity_id
_entity_poly.type
_entity_poly.pdbx_seq_one_letter_code
_entity_poly.pdbx_strand_id
1 'polypeptide(L)'
;MRPAGRVNDFLRIATVFVVAVGVWIPSSGAYGQSGPALLPYQAADDWAGLPGDRTWGAPTGVEMDPDQESLWVLERCGDFNGPGCAESDVAPILKFDSSGRLVQSFGAGMFVFPHGIIVDDDDNVWVVDAGVSEGKGNQIFKFSPEGEVLMTLGQPGVRGESPDLFNEPSDLAIAPNGDIYVADGHIAQRSN
;
A
#
# COMPACT_ATOMS: atom_id res chain seq x y z
N MET A 1 38.40 -71.27 -30.93
CA MET A 1 37.15 -71.92 -30.57
C MET A 1 37.06 -72.12 -29.05
N ARG A 2 36.38 -71.28 -28.33
CA ARG A 2 35.99 -71.48 -26.94
C ARG A 2 34.75 -70.65 -26.68
N PRO A 3 33.76 -71.13 -25.90
CA PRO A 3 32.47 -70.50 -25.80
C PRO A 3 32.42 -69.39 -24.75
N ALA A 4 31.45 -68.50 -24.97
CA ALA A 4 31.13 -67.37 -24.13
C ALA A 4 30.56 -67.77 -22.77
N GLY A 5 31.08 -67.18 -21.71
CA GLY A 5 30.54 -67.28 -20.35
C GLY A 5 29.35 -66.34 -20.18
N ARG A 6 28.26 -66.85 -19.59
CA ARG A 6 27.10 -66.08 -19.16
C ARG A 6 27.44 -65.39 -17.83
N VAL A 7 27.24 -64.11 -17.77
CA VAL A 7 27.19 -63.35 -16.53
C VAL A 7 25.73 -63.21 -16.10
N ASN A 8 25.38 -63.77 -14.96
CA ASN A 8 24.09 -63.62 -14.35
C ASN A 8 24.09 -62.33 -13.51
N ASP A 9 23.45 -61.30 -14.01
CA ASP A 9 23.16 -60.13 -13.22
C ASP A 9 21.89 -60.33 -12.41
N PHE A 10 22.04 -60.52 -11.10
CA PHE A 10 20.94 -60.51 -10.15
C PHE A 10 20.51 -59.05 -9.89
N LEU A 11 19.40 -58.67 -10.50
CA LEU A 11 18.72 -57.41 -10.18
C LEU A 11 18.09 -57.51 -8.77
N ARG A 12 18.69 -56.84 -7.81
CA ARG A 12 18.10 -56.70 -6.47
C ARG A 12 17.14 -55.54 -6.50
N ILE A 13 15.84 -55.81 -6.49
CA ILE A 13 14.79 -54.81 -6.30
C ILE A 13 14.69 -54.50 -4.82
N ALA A 14 15.13 -53.29 -4.42
CA ALA A 14 14.90 -52.79 -3.08
C ALA A 14 13.50 -52.14 -3.05
N THR A 15 12.56 -52.77 -2.36
CA THR A 15 11.24 -52.19 -2.13
C THR A 15 11.36 -51.15 -1.03
N VAL A 16 11.25 -49.88 -1.38
CA VAL A 16 11.20 -48.77 -0.40
C VAL A 16 9.73 -48.63 0.02
N PHE A 17 9.42 -48.97 1.27
CA PHE A 17 8.15 -48.61 1.89
C PHE A 17 8.15 -47.13 2.27
N VAL A 18 7.40 -46.33 1.55
CA VAL A 18 7.09 -44.94 1.97
C VAL A 18 5.94 -45.03 2.96
N VAL A 19 6.24 -44.88 4.24
CA VAL A 19 5.23 -44.68 5.28
C VAL A 19 4.77 -43.24 5.20
N ALA A 20 3.62 -42.98 4.60
CA ALA A 20 2.98 -41.67 4.66
C ALA A 20 2.41 -41.47 6.06
N VAL A 21 3.15 -40.72 6.90
CA VAL A 21 2.62 -40.20 8.17
C VAL A 21 1.71 -39.04 7.81
N GLY A 22 0.40 -39.29 7.84
CA GLY A 22 -0.60 -38.24 7.70
C GLY A 22 -0.53 -37.29 8.90
N VAL A 23 0.03 -36.12 8.71
CA VAL A 23 -0.06 -35.02 9.69
C VAL A 23 -1.45 -34.42 9.55
N TRP A 24 -2.29 -34.72 10.50
CA TRP A 24 -3.60 -34.07 10.66
C TRP A 24 -3.39 -32.64 11.17
N ILE A 25 -3.59 -31.64 10.32
CA ILE A 25 -3.53 -30.22 10.71
C ILE A 25 -4.94 -29.82 11.12
N PRO A 26 -5.20 -29.52 12.41
CA PRO A 26 -6.49 -28.97 12.79
C PRO A 26 -6.61 -27.54 12.25
N SER A 27 -7.63 -27.30 11.43
CA SER A 27 -8.02 -25.95 11.01
C SER A 27 -8.72 -25.24 12.16
N SER A 28 -7.98 -24.56 12.99
CA SER A 28 -8.53 -23.58 13.92
C SER A 28 -7.75 -22.27 13.74
N GLY A 29 -8.50 -21.25 13.31
CA GLY A 29 -7.96 -19.94 12.99
C GLY A 29 -7.31 -19.24 14.16
N ALA A 30 -6.14 -18.81 13.92
CA ALA A 30 -5.49 -17.59 14.36
C ALA A 30 -4.21 -17.52 13.53
N TYR A 31 -4.08 -16.58 12.66
CA TYR A 31 -2.80 -16.25 12.05
C TYR A 31 -1.91 -15.58 13.12
N GLY A 32 -1.60 -16.34 14.16
CA GLY A 32 -0.51 -16.01 15.06
C GLY A 32 0.74 -16.68 14.49
N GLN A 33 1.71 -15.92 14.06
CA GLN A 33 3.03 -16.43 13.69
C GLN A 33 3.72 -16.99 14.95
N SER A 34 3.49 -18.27 15.26
CA SER A 34 4.22 -19.01 16.28
C SER A 34 5.29 -19.93 15.66
N GLY A 35 6.15 -19.35 14.82
CA GLY A 35 7.36 -19.97 14.30
C GLY A 35 8.58 -19.11 14.68
N PRO A 36 9.83 -19.65 14.67
CA PRO A 36 10.99 -18.82 14.82
C PRO A 36 10.95 -17.72 13.74
N ALA A 37 11.11 -16.46 14.14
CA ALA A 37 11.07 -15.33 13.24
C ALA A 37 12.08 -15.56 12.11
N LEU A 38 11.58 -15.80 10.89
CA LEU A 38 12.42 -15.99 9.70
C LEU A 38 13.06 -14.68 9.24
N LEU A 39 12.64 -13.55 9.82
CA LEU A 39 13.13 -12.21 9.49
C LEU A 39 13.53 -11.48 10.78
N PRO A 40 14.56 -10.62 10.72
CA PRO A 40 15.01 -9.82 11.86
C PRO A 40 14.06 -8.65 12.19
N TYR A 41 12.78 -8.74 11.80
CA TYR A 41 11.76 -7.71 12.00
C TYR A 41 10.81 -8.13 13.11
N GLN A 42 10.41 -7.16 13.91
CA GLN A 42 9.37 -7.30 14.94
C GLN A 42 8.27 -6.27 14.66
N ALA A 43 7.02 -6.67 14.83
CA ALA A 43 5.93 -5.72 14.84
C ALA A 43 6.06 -4.79 16.06
N ALA A 44 5.91 -3.50 15.84
CA ALA A 44 5.81 -2.50 16.88
C ALA A 44 4.33 -2.13 17.01
N ASP A 45 3.66 -2.76 17.97
CA ASP A 45 2.27 -2.44 18.26
C ASP A 45 2.20 -1.04 18.89
N ASP A 46 1.15 -0.28 18.53
CA ASP A 46 0.87 1.05 19.08
C ASP A 46 1.98 2.11 18.87
N TRP A 47 2.84 1.92 17.85
CA TRP A 47 3.91 2.87 17.57
C TRP A 47 3.39 4.27 17.23
N ALA A 48 2.37 4.39 16.36
CA ALA A 48 1.81 5.67 15.93
C ALA A 48 0.49 5.96 16.65
N GLY A 49 0.50 6.96 17.53
CA GLY A 49 -0.66 7.43 18.28
C GLY A 49 -1.38 8.60 17.63
N LEU A 50 -2.71 8.52 17.48
CA LEU A 50 -3.54 9.65 17.07
C LEU A 50 -3.96 10.48 18.28
N PRO A 51 -4.09 11.83 18.15
CA PRO A 51 -4.47 12.70 19.25
C PRO A 51 -5.97 12.63 19.55
N GLY A 52 -6.31 12.80 20.83
CA GLY A 52 -7.69 12.87 21.31
C GLY A 52 -8.47 11.56 21.09
N ASP A 53 -9.71 11.69 20.68
CA ASP A 53 -10.61 10.55 20.41
C ASP A 53 -10.58 10.10 18.95
N ARG A 54 -9.62 10.58 18.15
CA ARG A 54 -9.44 10.19 16.75
C ARG A 54 -9.06 8.72 16.66
N THR A 55 -9.76 7.99 15.81
CA THR A 55 -9.46 6.60 15.47
C THR A 55 -8.82 6.52 14.07
N TRP A 56 -8.02 5.48 13.87
CA TRP A 56 -7.52 5.15 12.53
C TRP A 56 -8.68 4.77 11.61
N GLY A 57 -8.66 5.32 10.38
CA GLY A 57 -9.37 4.75 9.26
C GLY A 57 -8.55 3.65 8.59
N ALA A 58 -8.76 3.44 7.30
CA ALA A 58 -7.91 2.56 6.50
C ALA A 58 -6.63 3.31 6.08
N PRO A 59 -5.44 3.00 6.62
CA PRO A 59 -4.20 3.52 6.05
C PRO A 59 -4.01 2.96 4.65
N THR A 60 -3.76 3.82 3.67
CA THR A 60 -3.66 3.46 2.26
C THR A 60 -2.26 3.61 1.71
N GLY A 61 -1.42 4.39 2.36
CA GLY A 61 -0.04 4.59 1.97
C GLY A 61 0.83 5.01 3.14
N VAL A 62 2.09 4.64 3.06
CA VAL A 62 3.15 5.10 3.97
C VAL A 62 4.36 5.47 3.13
N GLU A 63 5.02 6.58 3.48
CA GLU A 63 6.20 7.05 2.78
C GLU A 63 7.20 7.62 3.78
N MET A 64 8.47 7.27 3.61
CA MET A 64 9.53 7.86 4.43
C MET A 64 9.76 9.31 4.02
N ASP A 65 9.87 10.17 5.01
CA ASP A 65 10.33 11.53 4.76
C ASP A 65 11.82 11.53 4.33
N PRO A 66 12.27 12.46 3.48
CA PRO A 66 13.68 12.58 3.11
C PRO A 66 14.66 12.75 4.29
N ASP A 67 14.17 13.16 5.47
CA ASP A 67 14.95 13.21 6.71
C ASP A 67 15.37 11.81 7.22
N GLN A 68 14.83 10.72 6.66
CA GLN A 68 15.07 9.32 7.02
C GLN A 68 14.65 8.94 8.46
N GLU A 69 13.92 9.79 9.14
CA GLU A 69 13.48 9.62 10.53
C GLU A 69 11.96 9.70 10.68
N SER A 70 11.31 10.56 9.90
CA SER A 70 9.86 10.78 9.94
C SER A 70 9.13 9.91 8.93
N LEU A 71 7.87 9.59 9.22
CA LEU A 71 7.00 8.79 8.37
C LEU A 71 5.72 9.56 8.03
N TRP A 72 5.43 9.67 6.76
CA TRP A 72 4.13 10.10 6.26
C TRP A 72 3.18 8.92 6.18
N VAL A 73 1.95 9.14 6.61
CA VAL A 73 0.85 8.17 6.52
C VAL A 73 -0.36 8.83 5.88
N LEU A 74 -0.92 8.17 4.89
CA LEU A 74 -2.19 8.54 4.28
C LEU A 74 -3.28 7.60 4.77
N GLU A 75 -4.42 8.14 5.24
CA GLU A 75 -5.53 7.33 5.71
C GLU A 75 -6.90 7.88 5.26
N ARG A 76 -7.96 7.10 5.39
CA ARG A 76 -9.30 7.43 4.90
C ARG A 76 -10.19 8.05 5.98
N CYS A 77 -9.74 9.12 6.63
CA CYS A 77 -10.52 9.97 7.53
C CYS A 77 -11.34 9.22 8.60
N GLY A 78 -10.78 8.14 9.16
CA GLY A 78 -11.46 7.34 10.18
C GLY A 78 -12.47 6.32 9.64
N ASP A 79 -12.64 6.20 8.32
CA ASP A 79 -13.56 5.22 7.71
C ASP A 79 -12.77 4.07 7.04
N PHE A 80 -13.29 2.86 7.19
CA PHE A 80 -12.66 1.66 6.68
C PHE A 80 -13.21 1.19 5.32
N ASN A 81 -14.47 1.45 5.01
CA ASN A 81 -15.19 0.78 3.90
C ASN A 81 -15.83 1.70 2.87
N GLY A 82 -15.72 3.02 3.01
CA GLY A 82 -16.42 3.94 2.14
C GLY A 82 -15.59 5.13 1.69
N PRO A 83 -16.20 6.10 1.01
CA PRO A 83 -15.58 7.36 0.65
C PRO A 83 -15.51 8.29 1.87
N GLY A 84 -14.92 7.80 2.97
CA GLY A 84 -14.96 8.42 4.30
C GLY A 84 -14.45 9.84 4.39
N CYS A 85 -13.62 10.28 3.43
CA CYS A 85 -13.15 11.66 3.39
C CYS A 85 -14.10 12.64 2.68
N ALA A 86 -15.11 12.16 1.93
CA ALA A 86 -15.96 13.03 1.11
C ALA A 86 -16.72 14.09 1.93
N GLU A 87 -17.17 13.71 3.13
CA GLU A 87 -17.93 14.57 4.05
C GLU A 87 -17.20 14.78 5.39
N SER A 88 -15.90 14.48 5.44
CA SER A 88 -15.10 14.54 6.67
C SER A 88 -14.17 15.76 6.68
N ASP A 89 -14.10 16.42 7.82
CA ASP A 89 -13.12 17.48 8.11
C ASP A 89 -11.85 16.94 8.79
N VAL A 90 -11.67 15.62 8.81
CA VAL A 90 -10.46 14.98 9.35
C VAL A 90 -9.34 15.07 8.32
N ALA A 91 -8.17 15.52 8.75
CA ALA A 91 -6.99 15.59 7.89
C ALA A 91 -6.43 14.19 7.61
N PRO A 92 -6.41 13.69 6.35
CA PRO A 92 -5.97 12.33 6.03
C PRO A 92 -4.46 12.18 5.87
N ILE A 93 -3.71 13.26 5.72
CA ILE A 93 -2.26 13.26 5.55
C ILE A 93 -1.63 13.54 6.92
N LEU A 94 -0.82 12.60 7.39
CA LEU A 94 -0.26 12.60 8.73
C LEU A 94 1.26 12.43 8.68
N LYS A 95 2.01 13.23 9.43
CA LYS A 95 3.45 13.04 9.62
C LYS A 95 3.74 12.65 11.06
N PHE A 96 4.47 11.56 11.25
CA PHE A 96 4.92 11.08 12.55
C PHE A 96 6.44 11.19 12.64
N ASP A 97 6.93 11.60 13.81
CA ASP A 97 8.37 11.53 14.10
C ASP A 97 8.80 10.08 14.46
N SER A 98 10.10 9.85 14.61
CA SER A 98 10.65 8.53 14.92
C SER A 98 10.15 7.90 16.23
N SER A 99 9.54 8.69 17.11
CA SER A 99 8.89 8.19 18.33
C SER A 99 7.43 7.77 18.14
N GLY A 100 6.87 7.95 16.92
CA GLY A 100 5.45 7.70 16.63
C GLY A 100 4.51 8.81 17.07
N ARG A 101 5.04 10.00 17.42
CA ARG A 101 4.23 11.16 17.77
C ARG A 101 3.80 11.89 16.48
N LEU A 102 2.52 12.18 16.36
CA LEU A 102 2.00 13.03 15.28
C LEU A 102 2.58 14.43 15.40
N VAL A 103 3.33 14.89 14.39
CA VAL A 103 3.96 16.20 14.35
C VAL A 103 3.28 17.16 13.38
N GLN A 104 2.56 16.62 12.38
CA GLN A 104 1.85 17.42 11.39
C GLN A 104 0.67 16.66 10.80
N SER A 105 -0.40 17.38 10.40
CA SER A 105 -1.50 16.83 9.61
C SER A 105 -2.17 17.92 8.78
N PHE A 106 -2.61 17.58 7.56
CA PHE A 106 -3.30 18.50 6.66
C PHE A 106 -4.20 17.78 5.64
N GLY A 107 -4.85 18.55 4.75
CA GLY A 107 -5.73 18.06 3.69
C GLY A 107 -7.16 17.78 4.14
N ALA A 108 -7.59 18.31 5.30
CA ALA A 108 -8.97 18.19 5.78
C ALA A 108 -9.98 18.72 4.75
N GLY A 109 -11.07 17.97 4.53
CA GLY A 109 -12.16 18.35 3.62
C GLY A 109 -11.83 18.33 2.13
N MET A 110 -10.59 17.97 1.72
CA MET A 110 -10.15 18.04 0.33
C MET A 110 -10.43 16.77 -0.47
N PHE A 111 -10.43 15.63 0.20
CA PHE A 111 -10.39 14.31 -0.44
C PHE A 111 -11.75 13.60 -0.43
N VAL A 112 -11.88 12.62 -1.31
CA VAL A 112 -12.97 11.63 -1.33
C VAL A 112 -12.46 10.28 -0.90
N PHE A 113 -11.44 9.76 -1.60
CA PHE A 113 -10.88 8.42 -1.39
C PHE A 113 -9.36 8.45 -1.59
N PRO A 114 -8.63 9.05 -0.65
CA PRO A 114 -7.18 9.13 -0.74
C PRO A 114 -6.58 7.72 -0.82
N HIS A 115 -5.63 7.52 -1.78
CA HIS A 115 -5.17 6.19 -2.15
C HIS A 115 -3.65 6.03 -2.14
N GLY A 116 -2.90 6.88 -2.80
CA GLY A 116 -1.45 6.84 -2.88
C GLY A 116 -0.79 8.10 -2.32
N ILE A 117 0.39 7.96 -1.74
CA ILE A 117 1.23 9.05 -1.23
C ILE A 117 2.68 8.78 -1.59
N ILE A 118 3.39 9.82 -2.04
CA ILE A 118 4.85 9.84 -2.15
C ILE A 118 5.40 11.20 -1.70
N VAL A 119 6.68 11.25 -1.37
CA VAL A 119 7.42 12.49 -1.12
C VAL A 119 8.52 12.63 -2.17
N ASP A 120 8.58 13.78 -2.83
CA ASP A 120 9.61 14.03 -3.84
C ASP A 120 10.93 14.54 -3.22
N ASP A 121 11.98 14.64 -4.05
CA ASP A 121 13.32 15.07 -3.63
C ASP A 121 13.38 16.51 -3.10
N ASP A 122 12.33 17.31 -3.31
CA ASP A 122 12.18 18.67 -2.80
C ASP A 122 11.27 18.73 -1.55
N ASP A 123 11.06 17.59 -0.88
CA ASP A 123 10.22 17.40 0.32
C ASP A 123 8.72 17.62 0.08
N ASN A 124 8.24 17.76 -1.16
CA ASN A 124 6.83 17.96 -1.42
C ASN A 124 6.06 16.65 -1.35
N VAL A 125 4.89 16.71 -0.75
CA VAL A 125 4.00 15.56 -0.56
C VAL A 125 3.00 15.48 -1.70
N TRP A 126 3.00 14.36 -2.41
CA TRP A 126 2.05 14.08 -3.47
C TRP A 126 1.01 13.07 -3.00
N VAL A 127 -0.25 13.37 -3.26
CA VAL A 127 -1.37 12.51 -2.87
C VAL A 127 -2.33 12.30 -4.02
N VAL A 128 -2.71 11.04 -4.21
CA VAL A 128 -3.69 10.62 -5.22
C VAL A 128 -5.04 10.40 -4.56
N ASP A 129 -6.09 10.98 -5.15
CA ASP A 129 -7.48 10.79 -4.74
C ASP A 129 -8.26 10.02 -5.80
N ALA A 130 -8.51 8.74 -5.55
CA ALA A 130 -9.19 7.83 -6.46
C ALA A 130 -10.72 7.98 -6.47
N GLY A 131 -11.30 8.65 -5.47
CA GLY A 131 -12.75 8.76 -5.34
C GLY A 131 -13.37 9.82 -6.23
N VAL A 132 -14.69 9.80 -6.32
CA VAL A 132 -15.50 10.85 -6.95
C VAL A 132 -16.66 11.20 -6.05
N SER A 133 -16.79 12.47 -5.76
CA SER A 133 -17.95 13.09 -5.16
C SER A 133 -18.25 14.42 -5.85
N GLU A 134 -19.39 15.05 -5.56
CA GLU A 134 -19.73 16.33 -6.18
C GLU A 134 -18.62 17.39 -5.91
N GLY A 135 -17.96 17.82 -6.99
CA GLY A 135 -16.91 18.83 -6.95
C GLY A 135 -15.59 18.42 -6.29
N LYS A 136 -15.38 17.12 -5.99
CA LYS A 136 -14.16 16.60 -5.38
C LYS A 136 -13.75 15.24 -5.97
N GLY A 137 -12.45 14.93 -5.84
CA GLY A 137 -11.89 13.64 -6.18
C GLY A 137 -11.45 13.49 -7.63
N ASN A 138 -10.89 12.36 -7.96
CA ASN A 138 -10.27 12.06 -9.25
C ASN A 138 -9.13 13.02 -9.59
N GLN A 139 -8.33 13.35 -8.61
CA GLN A 139 -7.27 14.34 -8.69
C GLN A 139 -5.97 13.84 -8.06
N ILE A 140 -4.88 14.48 -8.46
CA ILE A 140 -3.58 14.35 -7.80
C ILE A 140 -3.19 15.71 -7.30
N PHE A 141 -2.78 15.79 -6.05
CA PHE A 141 -2.33 17.01 -5.40
C PHE A 141 -0.84 16.93 -5.09
N LYS A 142 -0.13 18.05 -5.32
CA LYS A 142 1.20 18.29 -4.78
C LYS A 142 1.08 19.35 -3.69
N PHE A 143 1.59 19.04 -2.51
CA PHE A 143 1.64 19.94 -1.37
C PHE A 143 3.08 20.32 -1.04
N SER A 144 3.27 21.51 -0.49
CA SER A 144 4.52 21.84 0.20
C SER A 144 4.67 20.98 1.47
N PRO A 145 5.87 20.92 2.07
CA PRO A 145 6.06 20.26 3.37
C PRO A 145 5.12 20.77 4.46
N GLU A 146 4.66 22.03 4.37
CA GLU A 146 3.75 22.67 5.33
C GLU A 146 2.27 22.39 5.04
N GLY A 147 1.95 21.75 3.89
CA GLY A 147 0.59 21.41 3.48
C GLY A 147 -0.11 22.44 2.60
N GLU A 148 0.63 23.39 2.00
CA GLU A 148 0.09 24.30 0.98
C GLU A 148 -0.03 23.59 -0.37
N VAL A 149 -1.15 23.74 -1.07
CA VAL A 149 -1.33 23.16 -2.42
C VAL A 149 -0.46 23.90 -3.42
N LEU A 150 0.51 23.20 -4.00
CA LEU A 150 1.42 23.74 -5.03
C LEU A 150 0.93 23.40 -6.45
N MET A 151 0.28 22.24 -6.62
CA MET A 151 -0.21 21.78 -7.92
C MET A 151 -1.43 20.87 -7.74
N THR A 152 -2.32 20.90 -8.72
CA THR A 152 -3.44 19.96 -8.84
C THR A 152 -3.51 19.45 -10.29
N LEU A 153 -3.60 18.14 -10.46
CA LEU A 153 -3.83 17.48 -11.75
C LEU A 153 -5.21 16.82 -11.71
N GLY A 154 -5.89 16.77 -12.88
CA GLY A 154 -7.26 16.30 -12.98
C GLY A 154 -8.29 17.39 -12.69
N GLN A 155 -9.56 17.12 -13.03
CA GLN A 155 -10.68 18.01 -12.77
C GLN A 155 -11.53 17.48 -11.59
N PRO A 156 -11.88 18.34 -10.60
CA PRO A 156 -12.53 17.88 -9.38
C PRO A 156 -13.87 17.20 -9.66
N GLY A 157 -14.00 15.95 -9.24
CA GLY A 157 -15.22 15.16 -9.39
C GLY A 157 -15.51 14.66 -10.80
N VAL A 158 -14.60 14.84 -11.77
CA VAL A 158 -14.79 14.45 -13.18
C VAL A 158 -13.94 13.23 -13.52
N ARG A 159 -14.58 12.17 -14.01
CA ARG A 159 -13.90 11.00 -14.60
C ARG A 159 -13.80 11.13 -16.10
N GLY A 160 -12.71 10.62 -16.68
CA GLY A 160 -12.58 10.58 -18.14
C GLY A 160 -11.24 10.04 -18.60
N GLU A 161 -11.12 9.94 -19.93
CA GLU A 161 -9.92 9.43 -20.63
C GLU A 161 -9.17 10.53 -21.38
N SER A 162 -9.60 11.79 -21.26
CA SER A 162 -8.87 12.91 -21.89
C SER A 162 -7.56 13.18 -21.11
N PRO A 163 -6.57 13.82 -21.77
CA PRO A 163 -5.24 14.02 -21.18
C PRO A 163 -5.22 14.82 -19.86
N ASP A 164 -6.30 15.54 -19.57
CA ASP A 164 -6.47 16.37 -18.37
C ASP A 164 -7.40 15.73 -17.31
N LEU A 165 -7.83 14.48 -17.53
CA LEU A 165 -8.71 13.74 -16.64
C LEU A 165 -8.07 12.42 -16.18
N PHE A 166 -8.56 11.95 -15.06
CA PHE A 166 -8.28 10.61 -14.55
C PHE A 166 -9.55 9.77 -14.49
N ASN A 167 -9.36 8.46 -14.39
CA ASN A 167 -10.42 7.50 -14.22
C ASN A 167 -10.13 6.61 -13.01
N GLU A 168 -10.19 7.19 -11.81
CA GLU A 168 -9.83 6.60 -10.51
C GLU A 168 -8.32 6.31 -10.37
N PRO A 169 -7.49 7.36 -10.35
CA PRO A 169 -6.05 7.21 -10.14
C PRO A 169 -5.78 6.62 -8.75
N SER A 170 -4.80 5.70 -8.66
CA SER A 170 -4.54 4.97 -7.42
C SER A 170 -3.14 5.14 -6.87
N ASP A 171 -2.16 5.44 -7.73
CA ASP A 171 -0.77 5.61 -7.33
C ASP A 171 -0.02 6.46 -8.32
N LEU A 172 1.15 6.98 -7.94
CA LEU A 172 2.03 7.72 -8.83
C LEU A 172 3.51 7.43 -8.54
N ALA A 173 4.34 7.70 -9.54
CA ALA A 173 5.78 7.73 -9.42
C ALA A 173 6.35 8.91 -10.19
N ILE A 174 7.43 9.50 -9.67
CA ILE A 174 8.15 10.60 -10.32
C ILE A 174 9.52 10.09 -10.76
N ALA A 175 9.80 10.22 -12.05
CA ALA A 175 11.12 9.87 -12.59
C ALA A 175 12.14 10.98 -12.28
N PRO A 176 13.46 10.67 -12.31
CA PRO A 176 14.52 11.66 -12.06
C PRO A 176 14.53 12.85 -13.03
N ASN A 177 13.92 12.72 -14.20
CA ASN A 177 13.76 13.80 -15.18
C ASN A 177 12.53 14.67 -14.93
N GLY A 178 11.73 14.37 -13.90
CA GLY A 178 10.52 15.06 -13.53
C GLY A 178 9.23 14.55 -14.21
N ASP A 179 9.30 13.49 -15.03
CA ASP A 179 8.11 12.87 -15.59
C ASP A 179 7.28 12.20 -14.51
N ILE A 180 5.96 12.39 -14.54
CA ILE A 180 5.00 11.83 -13.60
C ILE A 180 4.29 10.64 -14.26
N TYR A 181 4.37 9.48 -13.66
CA TYR A 181 3.66 8.26 -14.05
C TYR A 181 2.52 8.00 -13.07
N VAL A 182 1.33 7.76 -13.58
CA VAL A 182 0.12 7.57 -12.79
C VAL A 182 -0.49 6.21 -13.08
N ALA A 183 -0.73 5.41 -12.03
CA ALA A 183 -1.57 4.23 -12.11
C ALA A 183 -3.03 4.68 -12.04
N ASP A 184 -3.72 4.65 -13.19
CA ASP A 184 -5.07 5.17 -13.33
C ASP A 184 -6.05 4.06 -13.70
N GLY A 185 -7.15 3.88 -12.93
CA GLY A 185 -8.15 2.83 -13.15
C GLY A 185 -8.36 1.88 -11.97
N HIS A 186 -8.44 2.35 -10.74
CA HIS A 186 -8.53 1.53 -9.52
C HIS A 186 -9.73 0.56 -9.51
N ILE A 187 -10.93 1.03 -9.78
CA ILE A 187 -12.16 0.22 -9.83
C ILE A 187 -12.68 0.11 -11.27
N ALA A 188 -12.48 1.16 -12.05
CA ALA A 188 -12.90 1.18 -13.43
C ALA A 188 -12.05 0.20 -14.26
N GLN A 189 -12.68 -0.79 -14.88
CA GLN A 189 -12.00 -1.65 -15.83
C GLN A 189 -11.58 -0.83 -17.04
N ARG A 190 -10.33 -0.43 -17.10
CA ARG A 190 -9.74 0.01 -18.35
C ARG A 190 -9.41 -1.20 -19.19
N SER A 191 -10.07 -1.35 -20.31
CA SER A 191 -9.63 -2.23 -21.39
C SER A 191 -8.59 -1.48 -22.23
N ASN A 192 -7.34 -1.51 -21.81
CA ASN A 192 -6.21 -1.12 -22.66
C ASN A 192 -5.33 -2.33 -22.87
#